data_746e2ad0b77c00ce96de24067d14e432
#
_entry.id   746e2ad0b77c00ce96de24067d14e432
#
_cell.length_a   1.000
_cell.length_b   1.000
_cell.length_c   1.000
_cell.angle_alpha   90.00
_cell.angle_beta   90.00
_cell.angle_gamma   90.00
#
_symmetry.space_group_name_H-M   'P 1'
#
loop_
_entity.id
_entity.type
_entity.pdbx_description
1 polymer ?
#
loop_
_entity_poly.entity_id
_entity_poly.type
_entity_poly.pdbx_seq_one_letter_code
_entity_poly.pdbx_strand_id
1 'polypeptide(L)'
;YGSSWLDDYPDLLRRVADSEGIDVPDGALGLVARAARGSFRDAVSTLDQLAAATGGTITIQDVLQLLGAVEDEVLFRLCDLVVDGDTAGALRFLEELSERGQDLGRLVTDLLEHLRHLLLVQHMNEVPDALPVTDEARERLREQANQLPAAAVIRLIDLLAVAVDDMRQGGDPRLPL
;
A
#
# COMPACT_ATOMS: atom_id res chain seq x y z
N TYR A 1 -16.95 -26.17 -6.01
CA TYR A 1 -16.33 -26.24 -4.68
C TYR A 1 -15.69 -24.94 -4.21
N GLY A 2 -15.32 -24.00 -5.06
CA GLY A 2 -14.62 -22.79 -4.66
C GLY A 2 -15.48 -21.54 -4.46
N SER A 3 -16.73 -21.54 -4.92
CA SER A 3 -17.56 -20.32 -4.93
C SER A 3 -18.43 -20.14 -3.69
N SER A 4 -18.83 -21.20 -3.02
CA SER A 4 -19.81 -21.09 -1.93
C SER A 4 -19.26 -20.44 -0.66
N TRP A 5 -18.00 -20.70 -0.31
CA TRP A 5 -17.42 -20.10 0.89
C TRP A 5 -16.98 -18.64 0.69
N LEU A 6 -16.68 -18.27 -0.55
CA LEU A 6 -16.43 -16.87 -0.91
C LEU A 6 -17.69 -16.02 -0.84
N ASP A 7 -18.83 -16.60 -1.18
CA ASP A 7 -20.13 -15.94 -1.05
C ASP A 7 -20.55 -15.78 0.43
N ASP A 8 -20.15 -16.73 1.29
CA ASP A 8 -20.41 -16.69 2.74
C ASP A 8 -19.40 -15.82 3.52
N TYR A 9 -18.33 -15.41 2.89
CA TYR A 9 -17.24 -14.67 3.54
C TYR A 9 -17.66 -13.33 4.14
N PRO A 10 -18.45 -12.47 3.45
CA PRO A 10 -18.96 -11.25 4.04
C PRO A 10 -19.89 -11.51 5.24
N ASP A 11 -20.70 -12.58 5.18
CA ASP A 11 -21.59 -12.95 6.26
C ASP A 11 -20.83 -13.43 7.49
N LEU A 12 -19.73 -14.15 7.31
CA LEU A 12 -18.85 -14.57 8.40
C LEU A 12 -18.17 -13.37 9.08
N LEU A 13 -17.69 -12.40 8.30
CA LEU A 13 -17.14 -11.16 8.86
C LEU A 13 -18.19 -10.36 9.62
N ARG A 14 -19.44 -10.31 9.12
CA ARG A 14 -20.55 -9.65 9.80
C ARG A 14 -20.82 -10.31 11.15
N ARG A 15 -20.84 -11.63 11.21
CA ARG A 15 -21.03 -12.38 12.46
C ARG A 15 -19.93 -12.11 13.48
N VAL A 16 -18.68 -12.06 13.03
CA VAL A 16 -17.54 -11.73 13.91
C VAL A 16 -17.69 -10.32 14.46
N ALA A 17 -17.97 -9.34 13.62
CA ALA A 17 -18.16 -7.95 14.03
C ALA A 17 -19.30 -7.82 15.04
N ASP A 18 -20.45 -8.44 14.77
CA ASP A 18 -21.61 -8.41 15.66
C ASP A 18 -21.34 -9.10 17.00
N SER A 19 -20.62 -10.23 16.98
CA SER A 19 -20.28 -10.97 18.20
C SER A 19 -19.32 -10.22 19.12
N GLU A 20 -18.45 -9.38 18.54
CA GLU A 20 -17.48 -8.57 19.28
C GLU A 20 -18.00 -7.16 19.60
N GLY A 21 -19.22 -6.85 19.21
CA GLY A 21 -19.83 -5.54 19.44
C GLY A 21 -19.22 -4.43 18.61
N ILE A 22 -18.67 -4.75 17.45
CA ILE A 22 -18.08 -3.78 16.52
C ILE A 22 -19.18 -3.22 15.62
N ASP A 23 -19.37 -1.91 15.65
CA ASP A 23 -20.29 -1.22 14.77
C ASP A 23 -19.54 -0.84 13.47
N VAL A 24 -19.86 -1.53 12.39
CA VAL A 24 -19.18 -1.35 11.08
C VAL A 24 -20.19 -1.50 9.94
N PRO A 25 -20.25 -0.53 8.99
CA PRO A 25 -21.16 -0.64 7.85
C PRO A 25 -20.71 -1.73 6.86
N ASP A 26 -21.67 -2.29 6.11
CA ASP A 26 -21.39 -3.37 5.13
C ASP A 26 -20.36 -2.96 4.08
N GLY A 27 -20.39 -1.71 3.62
CA GLY A 27 -19.39 -1.19 2.68
C GLY A 27 -17.96 -1.25 3.22
N ALA A 28 -17.78 -0.96 4.50
CA ALA A 28 -16.49 -1.05 5.16
C ALA A 28 -16.03 -2.52 5.29
N LEU A 29 -16.94 -3.43 5.65
CA LEU A 29 -16.63 -4.87 5.67
C LEU A 29 -16.23 -5.41 4.29
N GLY A 30 -16.89 -4.95 3.24
CA GLY A 30 -16.54 -5.30 1.86
C GLY A 30 -15.12 -4.85 1.47
N LEU A 31 -14.71 -3.65 1.90
CA LEU A 31 -13.36 -3.16 1.69
C LEU A 31 -12.31 -4.00 2.43
N VAL A 32 -12.58 -4.32 3.69
CA VAL A 32 -11.70 -5.18 4.51
C VAL A 32 -11.56 -6.57 3.88
N ALA A 33 -12.67 -7.16 3.46
CA ALA A 33 -12.67 -8.48 2.80
C ALA A 33 -11.84 -8.49 1.52
N ARG A 34 -12.00 -7.47 0.67
CA ARG A 34 -11.24 -7.35 -0.58
C ARG A 34 -9.76 -7.15 -0.33
N ALA A 35 -9.39 -6.33 0.64
CA ALA A 35 -8.00 -6.09 0.99
C ALA A 35 -7.32 -7.34 1.56
N ALA A 36 -8.06 -8.19 2.27
CA ALA A 36 -7.56 -9.44 2.83
C ALA A 36 -7.36 -10.56 1.78
N ARG A 37 -7.85 -10.37 0.57
CA ARG A 37 -7.65 -11.26 -0.58
C ARG A 37 -7.98 -12.73 -0.30
N GLY A 38 -9.10 -12.97 0.37
CA GLY A 38 -9.57 -14.32 0.71
C GLY A 38 -9.02 -14.88 2.02
N SER A 39 -8.15 -14.16 2.72
CA SER A 39 -7.68 -14.55 4.04
C SER A 39 -8.63 -14.05 5.13
N PHE A 40 -9.45 -14.93 5.66
CA PHE A 40 -10.36 -14.61 6.77
C PHE A 40 -9.60 -14.13 8.01
N ARG A 41 -8.47 -14.76 8.30
CA ARG A 41 -7.60 -14.39 9.43
C ARG A 41 -7.11 -12.95 9.31
N ASP A 42 -6.67 -12.55 8.12
CA ASP A 42 -6.18 -11.19 7.87
C ASP A 42 -7.32 -10.17 7.98
N ALA A 43 -8.51 -10.51 7.49
CA ALA A 43 -9.70 -9.66 7.62
C ALA A 43 -10.07 -9.44 9.09
N VAL A 44 -10.08 -10.49 9.90
CA VAL A 44 -10.37 -10.41 11.34
C VAL A 44 -9.32 -9.56 12.06
N SER A 45 -8.04 -9.77 11.76
CA SER A 45 -6.96 -8.95 12.31
C SER A 45 -7.13 -7.46 11.98
N THR A 46 -7.51 -7.15 10.75
CA THR A 46 -7.78 -5.77 10.31
C THR A 46 -8.96 -5.17 11.07
N LEU A 47 -10.05 -5.93 11.25
CA LEU A 47 -11.19 -5.48 12.05
C LEU A 47 -10.80 -5.19 13.50
N ASP A 48 -10.04 -6.08 14.12
CA ASP A 48 -9.57 -5.90 15.49
C ASP A 48 -8.72 -4.64 15.63
N GLN A 49 -7.82 -4.41 14.69
CA GLN A 49 -6.97 -3.23 14.65
C GLN A 49 -7.79 -1.95 14.51
N LEU A 50 -8.76 -1.94 13.61
CA LEU A 50 -9.67 -0.81 13.40
C LEU A 50 -10.54 -0.54 14.64
N ALA A 51 -11.09 -1.59 15.24
CA ALA A 51 -11.90 -1.48 16.45
C ALA A 51 -11.12 -0.88 17.61
N ALA A 52 -9.87 -1.31 17.80
CA ALA A 52 -8.99 -0.78 18.83
C ALA A 52 -8.68 0.70 18.60
N ALA A 53 -8.46 1.12 17.35
CA ALA A 53 -8.13 2.50 17.01
C ALA A 53 -9.34 3.44 17.09
N THR A 54 -10.56 2.94 16.86
CA THR A 54 -11.78 3.76 16.76
C THR A 54 -12.70 3.65 17.98
N GLY A 55 -12.38 2.79 18.94
CA GLY A 55 -13.24 2.56 20.10
C GLY A 55 -14.46 1.70 19.82
N GLY A 56 -14.48 0.94 18.75
CA GLY A 56 -15.52 -0.03 18.39
C GLY A 56 -16.50 0.43 17.31
N THR A 57 -16.45 1.69 16.88
CA THR A 57 -17.25 2.20 15.76
C THR A 57 -16.35 2.51 14.57
N ILE A 58 -16.47 1.73 13.51
CA ILE A 58 -15.63 1.81 12.31
C ILE A 58 -16.44 2.46 11.19
N THR A 59 -15.86 3.47 10.52
CA THR A 59 -16.44 4.10 9.34
C THR A 59 -15.72 3.64 8.07
N ILE A 60 -16.33 3.87 6.91
CA ILE A 60 -15.67 3.63 5.61
C ILE A 60 -14.38 4.43 5.51
N GLN A 61 -14.36 5.67 6.00
CA GLN A 61 -13.18 6.53 6.01
C GLN A 61 -12.05 5.93 6.85
N ASP A 62 -12.37 5.36 8.00
CA ASP A 62 -11.38 4.68 8.85
C ASP A 62 -10.69 3.52 8.10
N VAL A 63 -11.46 2.73 7.36
CA VAL A 63 -10.94 1.62 6.55
C VAL A 63 -10.05 2.15 5.43
N LEU A 64 -10.51 3.14 4.68
CA LEU A 64 -9.74 3.73 3.58
C LEU A 64 -8.43 4.34 4.07
N GLN A 65 -8.45 4.98 5.23
CA GLN A 65 -7.26 5.56 5.83
C GLN A 65 -6.25 4.49 6.26
N LEU A 66 -6.72 3.40 6.87
CA LEU A 66 -5.84 2.29 7.25
C LEU A 66 -5.22 1.61 6.03
N LEU A 67 -6.02 1.31 5.01
CA LEU A 67 -5.54 0.66 3.79
C LEU A 67 -4.55 1.55 3.04
N GLY A 68 -4.81 2.85 2.98
CA GLY A 68 -3.87 3.82 2.40
C GLY A 68 -2.56 3.88 3.18
N ALA A 69 -2.61 3.86 4.50
CA ALA A 69 -1.40 3.85 5.33
C ALA A 69 -0.55 2.59 5.12
N VAL A 70 -1.19 1.43 4.92
CA VAL A 70 -0.49 0.17 4.62
C VAL A 70 0.19 0.24 3.24
N GLU A 71 -0.50 0.77 2.24
CA GLU A 71 0.08 0.97 0.90
C GLU A 71 1.26 1.94 0.95
N ASP A 72 1.14 3.04 1.67
CA ASP A 72 2.21 4.01 1.87
C ASP A 72 3.42 3.38 2.57
N GLU A 73 3.19 2.54 3.57
CA GLU A 73 4.26 1.84 4.29
C GLU A 73 5.11 0.97 3.35
N VAL A 74 4.48 0.28 2.41
CA VAL A 74 5.19 -0.53 1.39
C VAL A 74 6.13 0.36 0.57
N LEU A 75 5.65 1.51 0.12
CA LEU A 75 6.42 2.45 -0.70
C LEU A 75 7.60 3.05 0.09
N PHE A 76 7.35 3.48 1.32
CA PHE A 76 8.41 4.00 2.19
C PHE A 76 9.48 2.95 2.46
N ARG A 77 9.07 1.72 2.76
CA ARG A 77 10.00 0.62 3.03
C ARG A 77 10.88 0.29 1.84
N LEU A 78 10.29 0.23 0.64
CA LEU A 78 11.08 0.02 -0.59
C LEU A 78 12.12 1.11 -0.78
N CYS A 79 11.72 2.37 -0.61
CA CYS A 79 12.63 3.50 -0.73
C CYS A 79 13.72 3.48 0.36
N ASP A 80 13.39 3.11 1.59
CA ASP A 80 14.37 2.98 2.68
C ASP A 80 15.42 1.91 2.37
N LEU A 81 15.02 0.78 1.81
CA LEU A 81 15.94 -0.28 1.38
C LEU A 81 16.88 0.22 0.27
N VAL A 82 16.37 1.05 -0.63
CA VAL A 82 17.21 1.70 -1.67
C VAL A 82 18.18 2.70 -1.04
N VAL A 83 17.73 3.51 -0.08
CA VAL A 83 18.59 4.45 0.67
C VAL A 83 19.74 3.71 1.33
N ASP A 84 19.45 2.58 1.97
CA ASP A 84 20.43 1.76 2.69
C ASP A 84 21.35 0.95 1.75
N GLY A 85 21.05 0.93 0.45
CA GLY A 85 21.78 0.12 -0.51
C GLY A 85 21.57 -1.38 -0.35
N ASP A 86 20.51 -1.78 0.34
CA ASP A 86 20.18 -3.18 0.60
C ASP A 86 19.40 -3.79 -0.56
N THR A 87 20.11 -4.11 -1.64
CA THR A 87 19.52 -4.71 -2.84
C THR A 87 18.90 -6.08 -2.55
N ALA A 88 19.58 -6.90 -1.75
CA ALA A 88 19.07 -8.23 -1.38
C ALA A 88 17.78 -8.12 -0.55
N GLY A 89 17.72 -7.19 0.38
CA GLY A 89 16.52 -6.90 1.17
C GLY A 89 15.36 -6.42 0.32
N ALA A 90 15.62 -5.53 -0.64
CA ALA A 90 14.62 -5.04 -1.57
C ALA A 90 14.03 -6.15 -2.43
N LEU A 91 14.87 -7.03 -2.98
CA LEU A 91 14.43 -8.18 -3.78
C LEU A 91 13.61 -9.16 -2.96
N ARG A 92 14.02 -9.47 -1.73
CA ARG A 92 13.24 -10.33 -0.82
C ARG A 92 11.89 -9.73 -0.48
N PHE A 93 11.84 -8.43 -0.24
CA PHE A 93 10.60 -7.72 0.06
C PHE A 93 9.64 -7.75 -1.13
N LEU A 94 10.13 -7.54 -2.35
CA LEU A 94 9.32 -7.65 -3.57
C LEU A 94 8.79 -9.08 -3.76
N GLU A 95 9.60 -10.09 -3.47
CA GLU A 95 9.18 -11.50 -3.53
C GLU A 95 8.06 -11.79 -2.53
N GLU A 96 8.18 -11.31 -1.29
CA GLU A 96 7.13 -11.43 -0.28
C GLU A 96 5.83 -10.77 -0.73
N LEU A 97 5.90 -9.58 -1.31
CA LEU A 97 4.74 -8.87 -1.83
C LEU A 97 4.07 -9.65 -2.96
N SER A 98 4.86 -10.23 -3.85
CA SER A 98 4.37 -11.08 -4.94
C SER A 98 3.65 -12.33 -4.41
N GLU A 99 4.22 -12.99 -3.41
CA GLU A 99 3.62 -14.17 -2.77
C GLU A 99 2.30 -13.84 -2.08
N ARG A 100 2.17 -12.62 -1.53
CA ARG A 100 0.92 -12.14 -0.95
C ARG A 100 -0.13 -11.75 -1.99
N GLY A 101 0.18 -11.87 -3.27
CA GLY A 101 -0.72 -11.52 -4.36
C GLY A 101 -0.78 -10.04 -4.69
N GLN A 102 0.21 -9.24 -4.25
CA GLN A 102 0.31 -7.83 -4.60
C GLN A 102 0.43 -7.68 -6.12
N ASP A 103 -0.34 -6.75 -6.70
CA ASP A 103 -0.22 -6.39 -8.10
C ASP A 103 1.07 -5.58 -8.31
N LEU A 104 2.09 -6.22 -8.90
CA LEU A 104 3.39 -5.59 -9.11
C LEU A 104 3.31 -4.44 -10.12
N GLY A 105 2.42 -4.52 -11.11
CA GLY A 105 2.22 -3.42 -12.06
C GLY A 105 1.70 -2.17 -11.38
N ARG A 106 0.70 -2.33 -10.51
CA ARG A 106 0.17 -1.23 -9.69
C ARG A 106 1.23 -0.70 -8.72
N LEU A 107 1.99 -1.60 -8.11
CA LEU A 107 3.07 -1.22 -7.20
C LEU A 107 4.11 -0.33 -7.90
N VAL A 108 4.53 -0.68 -9.12
CA VAL A 108 5.48 0.12 -9.91
C VAL A 108 4.92 1.50 -10.21
N THR A 109 3.64 1.59 -10.58
CA THR A 109 2.96 2.86 -10.83
C THR A 109 2.90 3.73 -9.56
N ASP A 110 2.55 3.14 -8.44
CA ASP A 110 2.48 3.83 -7.14
C ASP A 110 3.87 4.27 -6.67
N LEU A 111 4.88 3.44 -6.88
CA LEU A 111 6.26 3.78 -6.56
C LEU A 111 6.78 4.94 -7.42
N LEU A 112 6.44 4.96 -8.70
CA LEU A 112 6.77 6.07 -9.59
C LEU A 112 6.17 7.39 -9.08
N GLU A 113 4.91 7.37 -8.66
CA GLU A 113 4.26 8.55 -8.06
C GLU A 113 4.94 8.96 -6.76
N HIS A 114 5.27 8.01 -5.90
CA HIS A 114 6.00 8.28 -4.65
C HIS A 114 7.35 8.97 -4.89
N LEU A 115 8.12 8.48 -5.88
CA LEU A 115 9.39 9.10 -6.26
C LEU A 115 9.21 10.51 -6.81
N ARG A 116 8.15 10.76 -7.58
CA ARG A 116 7.81 12.10 -8.04
C ARG A 116 7.48 13.04 -6.88
N HIS A 117 6.79 12.54 -5.86
CA HIS A 117 6.53 13.31 -4.64
C HIS A 117 7.83 13.64 -3.91
N LEU A 118 8.76 12.69 -3.80
CA LEU A 118 10.09 12.94 -3.20
C LEU A 118 10.86 14.02 -3.96
N LEU A 119 10.85 13.94 -5.30
CA LEU A 119 11.51 14.94 -6.14
C LEU A 119 10.90 16.33 -5.93
N LEU A 120 9.57 16.39 -5.85
CA LEU A 120 8.86 17.66 -5.61
C LEU A 120 9.23 18.25 -4.25
N VAL A 121 9.29 17.43 -3.21
CA VAL A 121 9.72 17.85 -1.87
C VAL A 121 11.16 18.36 -1.88
N GLN A 122 12.05 17.69 -2.60
CA GLN A 122 13.45 18.11 -2.76
C GLN A 122 13.57 19.50 -3.41
N HIS A 123 12.77 19.76 -4.44
CA HIS A 123 12.80 21.04 -5.15
C HIS A 123 12.18 22.18 -4.35
N MET A 124 11.10 21.90 -3.62
CA MET A 124 10.38 22.91 -2.84
C MET A 124 10.93 23.10 -1.43
N ASN A 125 11.75 22.19 -0.95
CA ASN A 125 12.24 22.11 0.44
C ASN A 125 11.13 22.00 1.48
N GLU A 126 9.94 21.65 1.05
CA GLU A 126 8.76 21.43 1.90
C GLU A 126 7.81 20.45 1.24
N VAL A 127 6.95 19.83 2.03
CA VAL A 127 5.87 19.00 1.49
C VAL A 127 4.70 19.91 1.13
N PRO A 128 4.32 20.01 -0.16
CA PRO A 128 3.20 20.89 -0.55
C PRO A 128 1.89 20.50 0.12
N ASP A 129 1.11 21.49 0.52
CA ASP A 129 -0.21 21.26 1.13
C ASP A 129 -1.18 20.57 0.17
N ALA A 130 -0.95 20.70 -1.14
CA ALA A 130 -1.76 20.04 -2.16
C ALA A 130 -1.59 18.53 -2.21
N LEU A 131 -0.52 17.96 -1.63
CA LEU A 131 -0.35 16.51 -1.56
C LEU A 131 -1.30 15.91 -0.53
N PRO A 132 -2.15 14.94 -0.95
CA PRO A 132 -3.14 14.32 -0.07
C PRO A 132 -2.49 13.24 0.80
N VAL A 133 -1.65 13.64 1.74
CA VAL A 133 -0.92 12.74 2.62
C VAL A 133 -1.22 13.06 4.07
N THR A 134 -1.14 12.05 4.95
CA THR A 134 -1.28 12.21 6.39
C THR A 134 -0.09 12.98 6.97
N ASP A 135 -0.22 13.52 8.18
CA ASP A 135 0.88 14.22 8.83
C ASP A 135 2.10 13.32 9.05
N GLU A 136 1.88 12.05 9.37
CA GLU A 136 2.95 11.06 9.52
C GLU A 136 3.67 10.81 8.18
N ALA A 137 2.92 10.63 7.11
CA ALA A 137 3.48 10.45 5.77
C ALA A 137 4.23 11.69 5.30
N ARG A 138 3.76 12.88 5.66
CA ARG A 138 4.42 14.15 5.38
C ARG A 138 5.82 14.20 5.96
N GLU A 139 5.97 13.83 7.22
CA GLU A 139 7.25 13.82 7.91
C GLU A 139 8.19 12.77 7.30
N ARG A 140 7.68 11.57 7.01
CA ARG A 140 8.47 10.52 6.36
C ARG A 140 8.92 10.91 4.96
N LEU A 141 8.08 11.58 4.18
CA LEU A 141 8.45 12.10 2.86
C LEU A 141 9.61 13.10 2.96
N ARG A 142 9.53 14.00 3.93
CA ARG A 142 10.60 14.97 4.18
C ARG A 142 11.92 14.29 4.53
N GLU A 143 11.88 13.31 5.42
CA GLU A 143 13.06 12.55 5.82
C GLU A 143 13.67 11.77 4.65
N GLN A 144 12.87 11.05 3.89
CA GLN A 144 13.35 10.32 2.70
C GLN A 144 13.89 11.26 1.63
N ALA A 145 13.24 12.38 1.38
CA ALA A 145 13.69 13.37 0.42
C ALA A 145 15.08 13.91 0.78
N ASN A 146 15.38 14.04 2.08
CA ASN A 146 16.70 14.47 2.54
C ASN A 146 17.76 13.37 2.45
N GLN A 147 17.37 12.10 2.47
CA GLN A 147 18.29 10.95 2.46
C GLN A 147 18.68 10.51 1.05
N LEU A 148 17.83 10.72 0.05
CA LEU A 148 18.07 10.32 -1.32
C LEU A 148 18.67 11.46 -2.14
N PRO A 149 19.79 11.24 -2.88
CA PRO A 149 20.27 12.22 -3.83
C PRO A 149 19.24 12.45 -4.96
N ALA A 150 19.04 13.70 -5.37
CA ALA A 150 18.11 14.05 -6.44
C ALA A 150 18.42 13.31 -7.75
N ALA A 151 19.69 13.13 -8.07
CA ALA A 151 20.12 12.38 -9.26
C ALA A 151 19.67 10.91 -9.20
N ALA A 152 19.71 10.28 -8.03
CA ALA A 152 19.25 8.91 -7.85
C ALA A 152 17.71 8.81 -8.01
N VAL A 153 16.97 9.77 -7.48
CA VAL A 153 15.51 9.82 -7.62
C VAL A 153 15.12 9.96 -9.09
N ILE A 154 15.75 10.87 -9.82
CA ILE A 154 15.50 11.08 -11.26
C ILE A 154 15.81 9.81 -12.06
N ARG A 155 16.92 9.14 -11.77
CA ARG A 155 17.27 7.88 -12.44
C ARG A 155 16.26 6.80 -12.20
N LEU A 156 15.78 6.64 -10.97
CA LEU A 156 14.75 5.66 -10.62
C LEU A 156 13.42 5.97 -11.32
N ILE A 157 13.05 7.25 -11.39
CA ILE A 157 11.86 7.68 -12.12
C ILE A 157 11.94 7.28 -13.59
N ASP A 158 13.07 7.55 -14.24
CA ASP A 158 13.28 7.20 -15.65
C ASP A 158 13.18 5.69 -15.88
N LEU A 159 13.82 4.89 -15.03
CA LEU A 159 13.79 3.43 -15.13
C LEU A 159 12.38 2.89 -14.94
N LEU A 160 11.64 3.38 -13.95
CA LEU A 160 10.28 2.94 -13.69
C LEU A 160 9.30 3.41 -14.76
N ALA A 161 9.48 4.58 -15.32
CA ALA A 161 8.66 5.08 -16.41
C ALA A 161 8.78 4.20 -17.65
N VAL A 162 9.98 3.74 -17.98
CA VAL A 162 10.21 2.76 -19.06
C VAL A 162 9.50 1.44 -18.75
N ALA A 163 9.62 0.93 -17.52
CA ALA A 163 8.98 -0.31 -17.09
C ALA A 163 7.46 -0.23 -17.18
N VAL A 164 6.86 0.90 -16.78
CA VAL A 164 5.40 1.12 -16.88
C VAL A 164 4.97 1.12 -18.34
N ASP A 165 5.74 1.78 -19.22
CA ASP A 165 5.44 1.83 -20.64
C ASP A 165 5.51 0.44 -21.28
N ASP A 166 6.54 -0.35 -20.96
CA ASP A 166 6.67 -1.74 -21.43
C ASP A 166 5.50 -2.60 -20.97
N MET A 167 5.03 -2.47 -19.75
CA MET A 167 3.85 -3.18 -19.23
C MET A 167 2.58 -2.81 -19.99
N ARG A 168 2.39 -1.54 -20.34
CA ARG A 168 1.24 -1.06 -21.11
C ARG A 168 1.23 -1.62 -22.53
N GLN A 169 2.41 -1.91 -23.10
CA GLN A 169 2.56 -2.49 -24.43
C GLN A 169 2.41 -4.02 -24.44
N GLY A 170 2.07 -4.63 -23.29
CA GLY A 170 1.79 -6.05 -23.17
C GLY A 170 3.01 -6.94 -22.97
N GLY A 171 4.15 -6.38 -22.58
CA GLY A 171 5.31 -7.14 -22.13
C GLY A 171 5.04 -7.86 -20.82
N ASP A 172 5.59 -9.08 -20.66
CA ASP A 172 5.54 -9.77 -19.38
C ASP A 172 6.53 -9.09 -18.40
N PRO A 173 6.07 -8.53 -17.29
CA PRO A 173 6.95 -7.85 -16.35
C PRO A 173 7.98 -8.77 -15.68
N ARG A 174 7.88 -10.10 -15.88
CA ARG A 174 8.81 -11.08 -15.33
C ARG A 174 9.94 -11.44 -16.29
N LEU A 175 9.89 -10.96 -17.52
CA LEU A 175 10.94 -11.21 -18.52
C LEU A 175 11.70 -9.91 -18.78
N PRO A 176 12.83 -9.68 -18.07
CA PRO A 176 13.74 -8.63 -18.48
C PRO A 176 14.37 -9.06 -19.82
N LEU A 177 14.15 -8.28 -20.84
CA LEU A 177 14.89 -8.42 -22.11
C LEU A 177 16.27 -7.83 -21.96
#